data_1bea4d10fe075d929a74fad09a79d0f7
#
_entry.id   1bea4d10fe075d929a74fad09a79d0f7
#
_cell.length_a   1.000
_cell.length_b   1.000
_cell.length_c   1.000
_cell.angle_alpha   90.00
_cell.angle_beta   90.00
_cell.angle_gamma   90.00
#
_symmetry.space_group_name_H-M   'P 1'
#
loop_
_entity.id
_entity.type
_entity.pdbx_description
1 polymer ?
#
loop_
_entity_poly.entity_id
_entity_poly.type
_entity_poly.pdbx_seq_one_letter_code
_entity_poly.pdbx_strand_id
1 'polypeptide(L)'
;DKCRAEKIAGRKQWNCDILLKSTASDKVIIHEHLHACSGSYLTPLTIIPYSSMEEGSVELLAREICRAEGIPFMDTFNVRVEALREINSIVQIRENDLEFAVSLFGKDIRRRYRWLKERVDKHISSNPDDKELLEELLMEVRGVKQ
;
A
#
# COMPACT_ATOMS: atom_id res chain seq x y z
N ASP A 1 8.43 -26.31 9.71
CA ASP A 1 8.06 -24.90 9.60
C ASP A 1 7.40 -24.62 8.24
N LYS A 2 6.15 -24.22 8.27
CA LYS A 2 5.37 -23.96 7.05
C LYS A 2 6.00 -22.89 6.18
N CYS A 3 6.52 -21.83 6.79
CA CYS A 3 7.13 -20.72 6.03
C CYS A 3 8.36 -21.19 5.26
N ARG A 4 9.15 -22.04 5.87
CA ARG A 4 10.33 -22.61 5.21
C ARG A 4 9.94 -23.54 4.08
N ALA A 5 8.94 -24.38 4.29
CA ALA A 5 8.48 -25.33 3.29
C ALA A 5 7.94 -24.62 2.05
N GLU A 6 7.29 -23.49 2.25
CA GLU A 6 6.71 -22.69 1.16
C GLU A 6 7.72 -21.76 0.52
N LYS A 7 8.90 -21.61 1.08
CA LYS A 7 9.99 -20.76 0.55
C LYS A 7 9.58 -19.32 0.37
N ILE A 8 8.73 -18.81 1.26
CA ILE A 8 8.26 -17.42 1.23
C ILE A 8 8.78 -16.67 2.44
N ALA A 9 8.91 -15.35 2.31
CA ALA A 9 9.32 -14.50 3.42
C ALA A 9 8.22 -14.38 4.47
N GLY A 10 6.98 -14.24 4.02
CA GLY A 10 5.82 -14.20 4.90
C GLY A 10 4.55 -14.11 4.08
N ARG A 11 3.45 -14.49 4.67
CA ARG A 11 2.13 -14.29 4.06
C ARG A 11 1.05 -14.36 5.12
N LYS A 12 -0.09 -13.75 4.85
CA LYS A 12 -1.27 -13.82 5.68
C LYS A 12 -2.22 -14.90 5.15
N GLN A 13 -2.80 -15.67 6.04
CA GLN A 13 -3.80 -16.68 5.68
C GLN A 13 -5.22 -16.15 5.90
N TRP A 14 -6.21 -16.90 5.38
CA TRP A 14 -7.60 -16.51 5.48
C TRP A 14 -8.12 -16.38 6.92
N ASN A 15 -7.52 -17.11 7.84
CA ASN A 15 -7.88 -17.07 9.26
C ASN A 15 -7.11 -16.00 10.04
N CYS A 16 -6.46 -15.10 9.32
CA CYS A 16 -5.67 -14.00 9.89
C CYS A 16 -4.36 -14.42 10.56
N ASP A 17 -3.98 -15.69 10.46
CA ASP A 17 -2.66 -16.12 10.91
C ASP A 17 -1.57 -15.57 9.99
N ILE A 18 -0.41 -15.33 10.55
CA ILE A 18 0.75 -14.86 9.80
C ILE A 18 1.79 -15.96 9.77
N LEU A 19 2.22 -16.32 8.57
CA LEU A 19 3.32 -17.26 8.37
C LEU A 19 4.56 -16.46 7.98
N LEU A 20 5.63 -16.59 8.77
CA LEU A 20 6.87 -15.87 8.54
C LEU A 20 8.01 -16.83 8.33
N LYS A 21 8.83 -16.55 7.34
CA LYS A 21 10.10 -17.24 7.16
C LYS A 21 11.04 -16.84 8.31
N SER A 22 11.78 -17.79 8.84
CA SER A 22 12.66 -17.53 10.00
C SER A 22 13.73 -16.47 9.72
N THR A 23 14.06 -16.25 8.44
CA THR A 23 15.04 -15.24 8.01
C THR A 23 14.39 -13.98 7.46
N ALA A 24 13.09 -13.78 7.68
CA ALA A 24 12.38 -12.61 7.18
C ALA A 24 12.99 -11.34 7.76
N SER A 25 13.13 -10.30 6.94
CA SER A 25 13.61 -9.00 7.38
C SER A 25 12.54 -8.32 8.25
N ASP A 26 12.97 -7.33 9.02
CA ASP A 26 12.03 -6.56 9.85
C ASP A 26 10.96 -5.89 9.01
N LYS A 27 11.32 -5.40 7.81
CA LYS A 27 10.33 -4.79 6.91
C LYS A 27 9.26 -5.77 6.49
N VAL A 28 9.64 -7.02 6.19
CA VAL A 28 8.69 -8.07 5.81
C VAL A 28 7.76 -8.40 6.98
N ILE A 29 8.30 -8.45 8.19
CA ILE A 29 7.48 -8.69 9.39
C ILE A 29 6.44 -7.58 9.56
N ILE A 30 6.86 -6.33 9.43
CA ILE A 30 5.96 -5.18 9.52
C ILE A 30 4.90 -5.25 8.43
N HIS A 31 5.30 -5.54 7.18
CA HIS A 31 4.40 -5.66 6.04
C HIS A 31 3.28 -6.68 6.31
N GLU A 32 3.67 -7.88 6.73
CA GLU A 32 2.69 -8.94 7.00
C GLU A 32 1.80 -8.60 8.20
N HIS A 33 2.37 -7.95 9.21
CA HIS A 33 1.59 -7.51 10.36
C HIS A 33 0.54 -6.46 9.97
N LEU A 34 0.89 -5.53 9.10
CA LEU A 34 -0.05 -4.54 8.60
C LEU A 34 -1.21 -5.19 7.84
N HIS A 35 -0.92 -6.22 7.03
CA HIS A 35 -2.00 -6.99 6.40
C HIS A 35 -2.95 -7.57 7.45
N ALA A 36 -2.41 -8.08 8.54
CA ALA A 36 -3.24 -8.63 9.61
C ALA A 36 -4.12 -7.57 10.29
N CYS A 37 -3.66 -6.33 10.31
CA CYS A 37 -4.43 -5.22 10.90
C CYS A 37 -5.46 -4.65 9.93
N SER A 38 -5.38 -4.99 8.65
CA SER A 38 -6.31 -4.50 7.64
C SER A 38 -7.60 -5.32 7.67
N GLY A 39 -8.73 -4.65 7.54
CA GLY A 39 -10.04 -5.31 7.46
C GLY A 39 -10.32 -6.02 6.14
N SER A 40 -9.38 -5.97 5.18
CA SER A 40 -9.60 -6.51 3.84
C SER A 40 -9.62 -8.04 3.78
N TYR A 41 -9.12 -8.71 4.80
CA TYR A 41 -8.97 -10.17 4.79
C TYR A 41 -10.10 -10.91 5.47
N LEU A 42 -11.31 -10.37 5.40
CA LEU A 42 -12.47 -11.04 5.98
C LEU A 42 -12.92 -12.24 5.14
N THR A 43 -12.84 -12.13 3.81
CA THR A 43 -13.15 -13.23 2.90
C THR A 43 -12.29 -13.12 1.65
N PRO A 44 -12.11 -14.23 0.90
CA PRO A 44 -11.41 -14.18 -0.38
C PRO A 44 -12.05 -13.21 -1.37
N LEU A 45 -13.38 -13.12 -1.37
CA LEU A 45 -14.10 -12.21 -2.27
C LEU A 45 -13.80 -10.74 -1.96
N THR A 46 -13.54 -10.42 -0.69
CA THR A 46 -13.18 -9.07 -0.28
C THR A 46 -11.78 -8.70 -0.74
N ILE A 47 -10.86 -9.67 -0.72
CA ILE A 47 -9.46 -9.42 -1.08
C ILE A 47 -9.28 -9.19 -2.57
N ILE A 48 -9.91 -10.03 -3.41
CA ILE A 48 -9.64 -10.05 -4.85
C ILE A 48 -9.77 -8.68 -5.52
N PRO A 49 -10.89 -7.94 -5.35
CA PRO A 49 -11.04 -6.65 -6.04
C PRO A 49 -10.17 -5.53 -5.47
N TYR A 50 -9.65 -5.69 -4.25
CA TYR A 50 -8.90 -4.62 -3.59
C TYR A 50 -7.43 -4.95 -3.36
N SER A 51 -6.95 -6.07 -3.92
CA SER A 51 -5.60 -6.56 -3.62
C SER A 51 -4.51 -5.57 -3.98
N SER A 52 -4.64 -4.86 -5.09
CA SER A 52 -3.63 -3.89 -5.52
C SER A 52 -3.54 -2.71 -4.54
N MET A 53 -4.68 -2.17 -4.12
CA MET A 53 -4.70 -1.09 -3.11
C MET A 53 -4.16 -1.57 -1.78
N GLU A 54 -4.50 -2.79 -1.39
CA GLU A 54 -3.99 -3.36 -0.14
C GLU A 54 -2.46 -3.48 -0.20
N GLU A 55 -1.92 -4.11 -1.25
CA GLU A 55 -0.48 -4.29 -1.37
C GLU A 55 0.26 -2.97 -1.44
N GLY A 56 -0.23 -2.02 -2.21
CA GLY A 56 0.40 -0.70 -2.33
C GLY A 56 0.39 0.07 -1.02
N SER A 57 -0.76 0.14 -0.35
CA SER A 57 -0.87 0.91 0.89
C SER A 57 -0.10 0.28 2.04
N VAL A 58 -0.08 -1.05 2.12
CA VAL A 58 0.68 -1.77 3.15
C VAL A 58 2.18 -1.63 2.93
N GLU A 59 2.65 -1.83 1.69
CA GLU A 59 4.08 -1.73 1.42
C GLU A 59 4.60 -0.30 1.62
N LEU A 60 3.85 0.70 1.18
CA LEU A 60 4.23 2.08 1.41
C LEU A 60 4.37 2.36 2.91
N LEU A 61 3.36 1.99 3.70
CA LEU A 61 3.39 2.22 5.14
C LEU A 61 4.54 1.46 5.81
N ALA A 62 4.77 0.19 5.42
CA ALA A 62 5.86 -0.60 5.98
C ALA A 62 7.21 0.09 5.74
N ARG A 63 7.45 0.61 4.53
CA ARG A 63 8.69 1.30 4.21
C ARG A 63 8.84 2.60 4.99
N GLU A 64 7.75 3.36 5.13
CA GLU A 64 7.80 4.63 5.85
C GLU A 64 7.98 4.41 7.36
N ILE A 65 7.41 3.36 7.94
CA ILE A 65 7.68 2.97 9.32
C ILE A 65 9.15 2.63 9.50
N CYS A 66 9.71 1.81 8.62
CA CYS A 66 11.13 1.45 8.68
C CYS A 66 12.02 2.69 8.62
N ARG A 67 11.71 3.61 7.71
CA ARG A 67 12.48 4.85 7.56
C ARG A 67 12.41 5.69 8.83
N ALA A 68 11.24 5.84 9.41
CA ALA A 68 11.01 6.64 10.62
C ALA A 68 11.71 6.03 11.85
N GLU A 69 11.74 4.71 11.93
CA GLU A 69 12.30 4.00 13.08
C GLU A 69 13.77 3.62 12.89
N GLY A 70 14.39 4.00 11.77
CA GLY A 70 15.77 3.66 11.50
C GLY A 70 16.01 2.18 11.25
N ILE A 71 15.00 1.45 10.80
CA ILE A 71 15.10 0.03 10.47
C ILE A 71 15.60 -0.10 9.04
N PRO A 72 16.72 -0.79 8.79
CA PRO A 72 17.22 -0.98 7.42
C PRO A 72 16.25 -1.77 6.56
N PHE A 73 16.08 -1.34 5.33
CA PHE A 73 15.28 -2.06 4.34
C PHE A 73 15.76 -1.70 2.93
N MET A 74 15.43 -2.54 1.95
CA MET A 74 15.73 -2.25 0.57
C MET A 74 14.55 -1.50 -0.06
N ASP A 75 14.79 -0.23 -0.43
CA ASP A 75 13.76 0.60 -1.08
C ASP A 75 13.79 0.38 -2.60
N THR A 76 13.58 -0.87 -3.00
CA THR A 76 13.60 -1.24 -4.41
C THR A 76 12.37 -0.70 -5.13
N PHE A 77 12.46 -0.59 -6.45
CA PHE A 77 11.35 -0.09 -7.25
C PHE A 77 10.10 -0.97 -7.06
N ASN A 78 8.98 -0.31 -6.80
CA ASN A 78 7.66 -0.93 -6.69
C ASN A 78 6.67 0.04 -7.31
N VAL A 79 6.03 -0.35 -8.39
CA VAL A 79 5.19 0.54 -9.17
C VAL A 79 4.08 1.19 -8.34
N ARG A 80 3.46 0.43 -7.44
CA ARG A 80 2.38 0.97 -6.61
C ARG A 80 2.89 1.96 -5.58
N VAL A 81 4.01 1.65 -4.96
CA VAL A 81 4.63 2.55 -3.97
C VAL A 81 5.06 3.86 -4.63
N GLU A 82 5.72 3.75 -5.78
CA GLU A 82 6.17 4.94 -6.49
C GLU A 82 4.99 5.79 -6.95
N ALA A 83 3.93 5.16 -7.45
CA ALA A 83 2.73 5.89 -7.86
C ALA A 83 2.09 6.62 -6.68
N LEU A 84 1.97 5.98 -5.53
CA LEU A 84 1.42 6.61 -4.33
C LEU A 84 2.29 7.79 -3.87
N ARG A 85 3.60 7.61 -3.86
CA ARG A 85 4.52 8.69 -3.48
C ARG A 85 4.41 9.88 -4.42
N GLU A 86 4.33 9.62 -5.71
CA GLU A 86 4.23 10.68 -6.70
C GLU A 86 2.90 11.42 -6.60
N ILE A 87 1.79 10.70 -6.39
CA ILE A 87 0.49 11.33 -6.16
C ILE A 87 0.57 12.27 -4.96
N ASN A 88 1.12 11.82 -3.84
CA ASN A 88 1.24 12.69 -2.68
C ASN A 88 2.15 13.90 -2.94
N SER A 89 3.22 13.70 -3.72
CA SER A 89 4.12 14.78 -4.08
C SER A 89 3.44 15.87 -4.92
N ILE A 90 2.62 15.47 -5.88
CA ILE A 90 1.93 16.40 -6.77
C ILE A 90 0.74 17.07 -6.07
N VAL A 91 -0.11 16.28 -5.45
CA VAL A 91 -1.37 16.74 -4.85
C VAL A 91 -1.16 17.32 -3.46
N GLN A 92 -0.12 16.88 -2.78
CA GLN A 92 0.19 17.26 -1.40
C GLN A 92 -0.97 16.94 -0.44
N ILE A 93 -1.43 15.70 -0.51
CA ILE A 93 -2.52 15.22 0.34
C ILE A 93 -2.13 15.34 1.80
N ARG A 94 -0.88 14.96 2.12
CA ARG A 94 -0.27 15.18 3.42
C ARG A 94 1.13 15.73 3.24
N GLU A 95 1.68 16.28 4.31
CA GLU A 95 2.95 16.96 4.28
C GLU A 95 4.13 16.04 3.93
N ASN A 96 4.05 14.79 4.36
CA ASN A 96 5.09 13.80 4.07
C ASN A 96 4.47 12.43 3.80
N ASP A 97 5.31 11.51 3.30
CA ASP A 97 4.82 10.19 2.89
C ASP A 97 4.39 9.32 4.06
N LEU A 98 4.97 9.48 5.24
CA LEU A 98 4.53 8.72 6.41
C LEU A 98 3.11 9.10 6.80
N GLU A 99 2.81 10.39 6.90
CA GLU A 99 1.48 10.87 7.23
C GLU A 99 0.47 10.46 6.16
N PHE A 100 0.87 10.53 4.89
CA PHE A 100 0.04 10.08 3.79
C PHE A 100 -0.25 8.59 3.90
N ALA A 101 0.78 7.78 4.11
CA ALA A 101 0.63 6.32 4.23
C ALA A 101 -0.29 5.94 5.39
N VAL A 102 -0.12 6.60 6.54
CA VAL A 102 -0.97 6.35 7.71
C VAL A 102 -2.42 6.72 7.41
N SER A 103 -2.64 7.88 6.78
CA SER A 103 -4.00 8.33 6.43
C SER A 103 -4.68 7.38 5.45
N LEU A 104 -3.94 6.91 4.45
CA LEU A 104 -4.47 5.98 3.45
C LEU A 104 -4.79 4.62 4.07
N PHE A 105 -3.82 4.05 4.79
CA PHE A 105 -4.00 2.73 5.43
C PHE A 105 -5.12 2.76 6.46
N GLY A 106 -5.31 3.88 7.14
CA GLY A 106 -6.36 4.03 8.15
C GLY A 106 -7.77 4.01 7.60
N LYS A 107 -7.95 4.16 6.30
CA LYS A 107 -9.27 4.02 5.69
C LYS A 107 -9.59 2.54 5.48
N ASP A 108 -10.87 2.18 5.60
CA ASP A 108 -11.32 0.85 5.20
C ASP A 108 -10.86 0.58 3.77
N ILE A 109 -10.41 -0.66 3.51
CA ILE A 109 -9.84 -1.01 2.20
C ILE A 109 -10.77 -0.66 1.04
N ARG A 110 -12.09 -0.80 1.24
CA ARG A 110 -13.09 -0.52 0.22
C ARG A 110 -13.23 0.97 -0.09
N ARG A 111 -12.69 1.83 0.78
CA ARG A 111 -12.78 3.29 0.65
C ARG A 111 -11.47 3.94 0.30
N ARG A 112 -10.35 3.22 0.36
CA ARG A 112 -9.01 3.78 0.12
C ARG A 112 -8.91 4.43 -1.26
N TYR A 113 -9.30 3.69 -2.29
CA TYR A 113 -9.22 4.20 -3.65
C TYR A 113 -10.13 5.42 -3.85
N ARG A 114 -11.35 5.35 -3.34
CA ARG A 114 -12.29 6.47 -3.45
C ARG A 114 -11.75 7.72 -2.77
N TRP A 115 -11.22 7.56 -1.57
CA TRP A 115 -10.63 8.67 -0.83
C TRP A 115 -9.48 9.31 -1.61
N LEU A 116 -8.60 8.47 -2.16
CA LEU A 116 -7.48 8.93 -2.97
C LEU A 116 -7.97 9.66 -4.22
N LYS A 117 -8.92 9.05 -4.93
CA LYS A 117 -9.46 9.62 -6.17
C LYS A 117 -10.13 10.97 -5.92
N GLU A 118 -10.88 11.11 -4.84
CA GLU A 118 -11.52 12.37 -4.49
C GLU A 118 -10.49 13.50 -4.29
N ARG A 119 -9.37 13.19 -3.64
CA ARG A 119 -8.29 14.14 -3.44
C ARG A 119 -7.64 14.53 -4.76
N VAL A 120 -7.41 13.57 -5.61
CA VAL A 120 -6.84 13.79 -6.93
C VAL A 120 -7.79 14.61 -7.80
N ASP A 121 -9.07 14.28 -7.84
CA ASP A 121 -10.06 15.00 -8.64
C ASP A 121 -10.18 16.46 -8.20
N LYS A 122 -10.13 16.72 -6.91
CA LYS A 122 -10.13 18.08 -6.38
C LYS A 122 -8.91 18.87 -6.85
N HIS A 123 -7.74 18.24 -6.83
CA HIS A 123 -6.52 18.88 -7.33
C HIS A 123 -6.62 19.18 -8.82
N ILE A 124 -7.11 18.23 -9.62
CA ILE A 124 -7.26 18.40 -11.07
C ILE A 124 -8.17 19.56 -11.42
N SER A 125 -9.25 19.78 -10.66
CA SER A 125 -10.15 20.89 -10.92
C SER A 125 -9.45 22.24 -10.88
N SER A 126 -8.42 22.39 -10.05
CA SER A 126 -7.63 23.62 -9.97
C SER A 126 -6.35 23.55 -10.81
N ASN A 127 -5.94 22.36 -11.21
CA ASN A 127 -4.68 22.11 -11.93
C ASN A 127 -4.92 21.13 -13.07
N PRO A 128 -5.64 21.52 -14.12
CA PRO A 128 -6.03 20.57 -15.19
C PRO A 128 -4.85 20.00 -15.97
N ASP A 129 -3.69 20.65 -15.95
CA ASP A 129 -2.50 20.16 -16.64
C ASP A 129 -1.97 18.87 -16.01
N ASP A 130 -2.32 18.58 -14.75
CA ASP A 130 -1.87 17.39 -14.05
C ASP A 130 -2.79 16.19 -14.29
N LYS A 131 -3.88 16.36 -15.01
CA LYS A 131 -4.92 15.33 -15.13
C LYS A 131 -4.40 14.02 -15.72
N GLU A 132 -3.72 14.10 -16.86
CA GLU A 132 -3.27 12.89 -17.57
C GLU A 132 -2.32 12.06 -16.71
N LEU A 133 -1.33 12.71 -16.12
CA LEU A 133 -0.37 12.03 -15.27
C LEU A 133 -1.02 11.42 -14.04
N LEU A 134 -1.87 12.18 -13.35
CA LEU A 134 -2.52 11.68 -12.15
C LEU A 134 -3.48 10.53 -12.44
N GLU A 135 -4.17 10.55 -13.57
CA GLU A 135 -5.03 9.44 -13.95
C GLU A 135 -4.21 8.17 -14.23
N GLU A 136 -3.05 8.29 -14.88
CA GLU A 136 -2.15 7.16 -15.08
C GLU A 136 -1.66 6.59 -13.74
N LEU A 137 -1.27 7.46 -12.82
CA LEU A 137 -0.80 7.03 -11.50
C LEU A 137 -1.91 6.31 -10.73
N LEU A 138 -3.14 6.80 -10.79
CA LEU A 138 -4.27 6.13 -10.16
C LEU A 138 -4.50 4.74 -10.75
N MET A 139 -4.33 4.57 -12.04
CA MET A 139 -4.46 3.27 -12.69
C MET A 139 -3.40 2.29 -12.20
N GLU A 140 -2.16 2.74 -12.03
CA GLU A 140 -1.10 1.91 -11.49
C GLU A 140 -1.38 1.45 -10.06
N VAL A 141 -1.88 2.36 -9.23
CA VAL A 141 -2.25 2.03 -7.85
C VAL A 141 -3.40 1.03 -7.82
N ARG A 142 -4.37 1.22 -8.69
CA ARG A 142 -5.55 0.36 -8.77
C ARG A 142 -5.24 -1.01 -9.37
N GLY A 143 -4.17 -1.10 -10.16
CA GLY A 143 -3.79 -2.36 -10.80
C GLY A 143 -4.60 -2.68 -12.06
N VAL A 144 -5.21 -1.67 -12.67
CA VAL A 144 -5.94 -1.84 -13.92
C VAL A 144 -4.94 -1.92 -15.06
N LYS A 145 -5.02 -2.97 -15.86
CA LYS A 145 -4.21 -3.11 -17.07
C LYS A 145 -5.00 -2.58 -18.26
N GLN A 146 -4.31 -1.84 -19.07
CA GLN A 146 -4.88 -1.37 -20.33
C GLN A 146 -4.72 -2.40 -21.41
#